data_5c6cf754932066e805402975ef831cc7
#
_entry.id   5c6cf754932066e805402975ef831cc7
#
_cell.length_a   1.000
_cell.length_b   1.000
_cell.length_c   1.000
_cell.angle_alpha   90.00
_cell.angle_beta   90.00
_cell.angle_gamma   90.00
#
_symmetry.space_group_name_H-M   'P 1'
#
loop_
_entity.id
_entity.type
_entity.pdbx_description
1 polymer ?
#
loop_
_entity_poly.entity_id
_entity_poly.type
_entity_poly.pdbx_seq_one_letter_code
_entity_poly.pdbx_strand_id
1 'polypeptide(L)'
;MRVIALAVIGLSLCAVSVARADGNAANGENLFKHKCGTCHSIEAGKNRVGPSLAGVVGRNSASIETYSYSTAMKSAGLTWDVVTLDSYLTNPRVKVPGTKMTFAGLPEANDRADLIAYLSTVK
;
A
#
# COMPACT_ATOMS: atom_id res chain seq x y z
N MET A 1 13.32 -41.98 53.41
CA MET A 1 12.54 -41.67 52.24
C MET A 1 12.73 -40.21 51.89
N ARG A 2 13.47 -39.93 50.81
CA ARG A 2 13.72 -38.54 50.33
C ARG A 2 12.75 -38.27 49.22
N VAL A 3 11.87 -37.28 49.40
CA VAL A 3 10.92 -36.83 48.41
C VAL A 3 11.62 -35.73 47.60
N ILE A 4 11.86 -36.03 46.32
CA ILE A 4 12.44 -35.04 45.37
C ILE A 4 11.24 -34.30 44.73
N ALA A 5 11.11 -33.02 45.08
CA ALA A 5 10.13 -32.13 44.44
C ALA A 5 10.69 -31.67 43.11
N LEU A 6 10.08 -32.09 42.01
CA LEU A 6 10.33 -31.58 40.64
C LEU A 6 9.61 -30.24 40.46
N ALA A 7 10.38 -29.16 40.39
CA ALA A 7 9.86 -27.85 40.02
C ALA A 7 9.69 -27.80 38.50
N VAL A 8 8.45 -27.74 38.03
CA VAL A 8 8.13 -27.48 36.61
C VAL A 8 8.24 -25.98 36.40
N ILE A 9 9.28 -25.54 35.68
CA ILE A 9 9.43 -24.17 35.26
C ILE A 9 8.59 -24.02 33.98
N GLY A 10 7.40 -23.43 34.11
CA GLY A 10 6.57 -23.08 32.98
C GLY A 10 7.17 -21.91 32.18
N LEU A 11 7.65 -22.21 30.98
CA LEU A 11 8.11 -21.20 30.03
C LEU A 11 6.89 -20.51 29.43
N SER A 12 6.54 -19.33 29.94
CA SER A 12 5.47 -18.49 29.39
C SER A 12 5.97 -17.85 28.10
N LEU A 13 5.54 -18.36 26.93
CA LEU A 13 5.75 -17.68 25.66
C LEU A 13 4.85 -16.43 25.65
N CYS A 14 5.45 -15.26 25.87
CA CYS A 14 4.82 -14.00 25.52
C CYS A 14 4.74 -13.91 23.98
N ALA A 15 3.56 -14.19 23.42
CA ALA A 15 3.27 -13.84 22.04
C ALA A 15 3.26 -12.32 21.94
N VAL A 16 4.32 -11.76 21.35
CA VAL A 16 4.34 -10.34 20.97
C VAL A 16 3.41 -10.20 19.79
N SER A 17 2.16 -9.81 20.04
CA SER A 17 1.25 -9.36 18.99
C SER A 17 1.81 -8.09 18.39
N VAL A 18 2.42 -8.20 17.21
CA VAL A 18 2.72 -7.02 16.39
C VAL A 18 1.37 -6.49 15.95
N ALA A 19 0.84 -5.49 16.64
CA ALA A 19 -0.31 -4.75 16.18
C ALA A 19 0.11 -4.04 14.89
N ARG A 20 -0.22 -4.65 13.74
CA ARG A 20 -0.32 -3.91 12.50
C ARG A 20 -1.43 -2.90 12.72
N ALA A 21 -1.11 -1.61 12.63
CA ALA A 21 -2.11 -0.59 12.51
C ALA A 21 -2.74 -0.78 11.12
N ASP A 22 -3.81 -1.59 11.03
CA ASP A 22 -4.62 -1.69 9.83
C ASP A 22 -5.25 -0.32 9.61
N GLY A 23 -5.08 0.26 8.40
CA GLY A 23 -5.65 1.55 8.06
C GLY A 23 -7.17 1.50 8.01
N ASN A 24 -7.79 2.65 8.13
CA ASN A 24 -9.23 2.83 8.03
C ASN A 24 -9.64 3.03 6.55
N ALA A 25 -10.30 2.05 5.96
CA ALA A 25 -10.69 2.09 4.55
C ALA A 25 -11.71 3.22 4.24
N ALA A 26 -12.58 3.60 5.18
CA ALA A 26 -13.52 4.71 4.98
C ALA A 26 -12.79 6.06 4.89
N ASN A 27 -11.79 6.30 5.74
CA ASN A 27 -10.91 7.46 5.61
C ASN A 27 -10.09 7.39 4.31
N GLY A 28 -9.62 6.21 3.94
CA GLY A 28 -8.90 5.97 2.69
C GLY A 28 -9.72 6.31 1.46
N GLU A 29 -11.02 5.99 1.46
CA GLU A 29 -11.94 6.39 0.40
C GLU A 29 -12.05 7.90 0.26
N ASN A 30 -12.15 8.62 1.39
CA ASN A 30 -12.17 10.07 1.39
C ASN A 30 -10.86 10.65 0.85
N LEU A 31 -9.72 10.11 1.29
CA LEU A 31 -8.41 10.51 0.78
C LEU A 31 -8.30 10.27 -0.73
N PHE A 32 -8.75 9.11 -1.21
CA PHE A 32 -8.78 8.82 -2.64
C PHE A 32 -9.58 9.86 -3.42
N LYS A 33 -10.80 10.16 -3.00
CA LYS A 33 -11.68 11.14 -3.65
C LYS A 33 -11.02 12.53 -3.75
N HIS A 34 -10.33 12.96 -2.72
CA HIS A 34 -9.75 14.30 -2.67
C HIS A 34 -8.34 14.40 -3.26
N LYS A 35 -7.55 13.31 -3.19
CA LYS A 35 -6.12 13.32 -3.56
C LYS A 35 -5.82 12.57 -4.85
N CYS A 36 -6.62 11.60 -5.22
CA CYS A 36 -6.34 10.67 -6.32
C CYS A 36 -7.41 10.67 -7.41
N GLY A 37 -8.67 10.81 -7.04
CA GLY A 37 -9.83 10.63 -7.91
C GLY A 37 -9.94 11.62 -9.08
N THR A 38 -9.24 12.76 -9.02
CA THR A 38 -9.15 13.69 -10.15
C THR A 38 -8.42 13.06 -11.34
N CYS A 39 -7.42 12.22 -11.07
CA CYS A 39 -6.56 11.61 -12.07
C CYS A 39 -6.75 10.11 -12.24
N HIS A 40 -7.25 9.42 -11.21
CA HIS A 40 -7.42 7.97 -11.22
C HIS A 40 -8.87 7.54 -11.05
N SER A 41 -9.24 6.43 -11.68
CA SER A 41 -10.47 5.68 -11.44
C SER A 41 -10.19 4.45 -10.59
N ILE A 42 -11.22 3.93 -9.95
CA ILE A 42 -11.21 2.61 -9.31
C ILE A 42 -11.95 1.55 -10.11
N GLU A 43 -12.43 1.91 -11.31
CA GLU A 43 -13.13 1.00 -12.19
C GLU A 43 -12.14 0.31 -13.14
N ALA A 44 -12.23 -1.02 -13.25
CA ALA A 44 -11.41 -1.78 -14.19
C ALA A 44 -11.60 -1.30 -15.63
N GLY A 45 -10.49 -1.13 -16.34
CA GLY A 45 -10.50 -0.69 -17.75
C GLY A 45 -10.75 0.80 -17.95
N LYS A 46 -10.98 1.57 -16.89
CA LYS A 46 -11.27 3.01 -16.99
C LYS A 46 -10.06 3.84 -16.57
N ASN A 47 -9.21 4.14 -17.52
CA ASN A 47 -8.10 5.07 -17.32
C ASN A 47 -8.58 6.52 -17.44
N ARG A 48 -7.89 7.42 -16.77
CA ARG A 48 -8.04 8.88 -16.86
C ARG A 48 -6.67 9.50 -17.15
N VAL A 49 -6.32 10.61 -16.50
CA VAL A 49 -4.96 11.17 -16.56
C VAL A 49 -3.93 10.13 -16.09
N GLY A 50 -4.28 9.39 -15.05
CA GLY A 50 -3.54 8.20 -14.59
C GLY A 50 -4.26 6.90 -14.93
N PRO A 51 -3.58 5.76 -14.74
CA PRO A 51 -4.18 4.45 -14.94
C PRO A 51 -5.25 4.14 -13.89
N SER A 52 -6.20 3.24 -14.24
CA SER A 52 -7.12 2.69 -13.25
C SER A 52 -6.36 2.06 -12.09
N LEU A 53 -6.83 2.30 -10.87
CA LEU A 53 -6.30 1.69 -9.65
C LEU A 53 -7.06 0.42 -9.24
N ALA A 54 -7.99 -0.07 -10.07
CA ALA A 54 -8.65 -1.34 -9.84
C ALA A 54 -7.62 -2.47 -9.70
N GLY A 55 -7.66 -3.20 -8.60
CA GLY A 55 -6.74 -4.30 -8.33
C GLY A 55 -5.28 -3.90 -8.17
N VAL A 56 -4.98 -2.62 -7.86
CA VAL A 56 -3.60 -2.11 -7.80
C VAL A 56 -2.75 -2.79 -6.74
N VAL A 57 -3.32 -3.14 -5.58
CA VAL A 57 -2.58 -3.82 -4.53
C VAL A 57 -2.23 -5.24 -4.97
N GLY A 58 -0.93 -5.53 -5.03
CA GLY A 58 -0.38 -6.80 -5.53
C GLY A 58 -0.11 -6.83 -7.03
N ARG A 59 -0.46 -5.79 -7.78
CA ARG A 59 -0.24 -5.68 -9.23
C ARG A 59 1.19 -5.22 -9.54
N ASN A 60 1.74 -5.68 -10.66
CA ASN A 60 3.01 -5.17 -11.16
C ASN A 60 2.90 -3.73 -11.64
N SER A 61 3.95 -2.95 -11.45
CA SER A 61 4.03 -1.60 -12.01
C SER A 61 3.98 -1.66 -13.54
N ALA A 62 3.40 -0.62 -14.16
CA ALA A 62 3.26 -0.49 -15.61
C ALA A 62 2.54 -1.69 -16.28
N SER A 63 1.59 -2.32 -15.61
CA SER A 63 0.95 -3.55 -16.09
C SER A 63 -0.37 -3.36 -16.85
N ILE A 64 -0.94 -2.17 -16.87
CA ILE A 64 -2.17 -1.91 -17.64
C ILE A 64 -1.79 -1.61 -19.08
N GLU A 65 -2.14 -2.52 -19.98
CA GLU A 65 -1.77 -2.45 -21.41
C GLU A 65 -2.36 -1.24 -22.12
N THR A 66 -3.54 -0.81 -21.72
CA THR A 66 -4.27 0.31 -22.33
C THR A 66 -3.84 1.69 -21.82
N TYR A 67 -2.86 1.76 -20.92
CA TYR A 67 -2.34 3.02 -20.39
C TYR A 67 -0.92 3.28 -20.85
N SER A 68 -0.64 4.53 -21.25
CA SER A 68 0.70 4.96 -21.65
C SER A 68 1.51 5.45 -20.45
N TYR A 69 2.32 4.57 -19.89
CA TYR A 69 3.20 4.90 -18.75
C TYR A 69 4.43 5.71 -19.17
N SER A 70 5.00 6.46 -18.22
CA SER A 70 6.33 7.07 -18.39
C SER A 70 7.40 6.00 -18.58
N THR A 71 8.50 6.38 -19.23
CA THR A 71 9.68 5.50 -19.34
C THR A 71 10.19 5.09 -17.95
N ALA A 72 10.20 6.02 -16.99
CA ALA A 72 10.60 5.74 -15.61
C ALA A 72 9.72 4.65 -14.97
N MET A 73 8.40 4.72 -15.13
CA MET A 73 7.50 3.72 -14.56
C MET A 73 7.64 2.36 -15.27
N LYS A 74 7.80 2.35 -16.59
CA LYS A 74 8.04 1.11 -17.35
C LYS A 74 9.32 0.38 -16.90
N SER A 75 10.33 1.13 -16.51
CA SER A 75 11.63 0.60 -16.07
C SER A 75 11.69 0.33 -14.55
N ALA A 76 10.68 0.72 -13.78
CA ALA A 76 10.72 0.65 -12.32
C ALA A 76 10.75 -0.78 -11.77
N GLY A 77 10.09 -1.73 -12.42
CA GLY A 77 10.11 -3.15 -12.04
C GLY A 77 9.56 -3.42 -10.65
N LEU A 78 8.53 -2.68 -10.22
CA LEU A 78 7.96 -2.77 -8.89
C LEU A 78 6.75 -3.71 -8.86
N THR A 79 6.48 -4.28 -7.70
CA THR A 79 5.19 -4.88 -7.36
C THR A 79 4.53 -3.99 -6.32
N TRP A 80 3.28 -3.61 -6.55
CA TRP A 80 2.52 -2.73 -5.66
C TRP A 80 2.00 -3.47 -4.43
N ASP A 81 2.89 -4.10 -3.67
CA ASP A 81 2.57 -4.60 -2.34
C ASP A 81 2.42 -3.43 -1.35
N VAL A 82 1.94 -3.72 -0.14
CA VAL A 82 1.66 -2.69 0.87
C VAL A 82 2.91 -1.87 1.20
N VAL A 83 4.07 -2.50 1.34
CA VAL A 83 5.33 -1.83 1.69
C VAL A 83 5.82 -0.93 0.55
N THR A 84 5.75 -1.40 -0.68
CA THR A 84 6.14 -0.64 -1.87
C THR A 84 5.20 0.54 -2.10
N LEU A 85 3.89 0.34 -1.94
CA LEU A 85 2.89 1.42 -2.02
C LEU A 85 3.12 2.48 -0.95
N ASP A 86 3.39 2.09 0.30
CA ASP A 86 3.69 3.04 1.37
C ASP A 86 4.91 3.90 1.02
N SER A 87 5.99 3.27 0.56
CA SER A 87 7.19 3.98 0.11
C SER A 87 6.92 4.92 -1.07
N TYR A 88 6.17 4.45 -2.07
CA TYR A 88 5.81 5.24 -3.24
C TYR A 88 4.93 6.45 -2.88
N LEU A 89 3.92 6.22 -2.06
CA LEU A 89 2.98 7.27 -1.62
C LEU A 89 3.63 8.28 -0.67
N THR A 90 4.73 7.93 -0.03
CA THR A 90 5.51 8.89 0.78
C THR A 90 6.11 9.97 -0.10
N ASN A 91 6.73 9.59 -1.20
CA ASN A 91 7.28 10.51 -2.19
C ASN A 91 7.45 9.79 -3.55
N PRO A 92 6.48 9.93 -4.46
CA PRO A 92 6.53 9.25 -5.75
C PRO A 92 7.76 9.58 -6.59
N ARG A 93 8.24 10.82 -6.53
CA ARG A 93 9.41 11.27 -7.32
C ARG A 93 10.72 10.68 -6.82
N VAL A 94 10.81 10.37 -5.55
CA VAL A 94 11.97 9.68 -4.97
C VAL A 94 11.93 8.19 -5.30
N LYS A 95 10.76 7.56 -5.19
CA LYS A 95 10.61 6.13 -5.44
C LYS A 95 10.75 5.78 -6.92
N VAL A 96 10.20 6.62 -7.80
CA VAL A 96 10.28 6.49 -9.27
C VAL A 96 10.76 7.81 -9.85
N PRO A 97 12.07 8.06 -9.86
CA PRO A 97 12.64 9.28 -10.46
C PRO A 97 12.26 9.38 -11.94
N GLY A 98 11.73 10.52 -12.34
CA GLY A 98 11.23 10.71 -13.70
C GLY A 98 9.76 10.33 -13.90
N THR A 99 9.04 10.00 -12.84
CA THR A 99 7.58 9.79 -12.92
C THR A 99 6.87 11.01 -13.49
N LYS A 100 5.87 10.77 -14.33
CA LYS A 100 5.01 11.85 -14.86
C LYS A 100 3.87 12.24 -13.92
N MET A 101 3.64 11.48 -12.86
CA MET A 101 2.65 11.81 -11.84
C MET A 101 3.08 13.03 -11.03
N THR A 102 2.22 14.05 -10.98
CA THR A 102 2.55 15.33 -10.32
C THR A 102 2.26 15.35 -8.83
N PHE A 103 1.76 14.25 -8.28
CA PHE A 103 1.42 14.11 -6.87
C PHE A 103 2.67 14.14 -5.99
N ALA A 104 2.67 15.01 -4.97
CA ALA A 104 3.84 15.21 -4.11
C ALA A 104 4.02 14.12 -3.03
N GLY A 105 2.99 13.35 -2.76
CA GLY A 105 2.97 12.32 -1.73
C GLY A 105 2.08 12.64 -0.54
N LEU A 106 1.93 11.67 0.35
CA LEU A 106 1.23 11.77 1.63
C LEU A 106 2.27 11.66 2.75
N PRO A 107 2.60 12.75 3.47
CA PRO A 107 3.62 12.71 4.52
C PRO A 107 3.18 11.89 5.74
N GLU A 108 1.87 11.90 6.05
CA GLU A 108 1.33 11.24 7.24
C GLU A 108 1.20 9.73 7.02
N ALA A 109 1.85 8.94 7.90
CA ALA A 109 1.83 7.48 7.81
C ALA A 109 0.41 6.90 7.96
N ASN A 110 -0.43 7.50 8.81
CA ASN A 110 -1.81 7.06 8.98
C ASN A 110 -2.63 7.27 7.71
N ASP A 111 -2.46 8.40 7.01
CA ASP A 111 -3.14 8.67 5.75
C ASP A 111 -2.75 7.65 4.67
N ARG A 112 -1.47 7.30 4.59
CA ARG A 112 -1.00 6.27 3.66
C ARG A 112 -1.59 4.90 3.99
N ALA A 113 -1.61 4.53 5.27
CA ALA A 113 -2.21 3.27 5.73
C ALA A 113 -3.71 3.20 5.40
N ASP A 114 -4.44 4.29 5.62
CA ASP A 114 -5.87 4.39 5.34
C ASP A 114 -6.14 4.28 3.83
N LEU A 115 -5.38 4.99 3.01
CA LEU A 115 -5.49 4.92 1.56
C LEU A 115 -5.19 3.51 1.02
N ILE A 116 -4.14 2.86 1.51
CA ILE A 116 -3.78 1.49 1.12
C ILE A 116 -4.87 0.50 1.54
N ALA A 117 -5.44 0.66 2.74
CA ALA A 117 -6.57 -0.14 3.19
C ALA A 117 -7.76 -0.04 2.25
N TYR A 118 -8.10 1.17 1.80
CA TYR A 118 -9.15 1.38 0.80
C TYR A 118 -8.81 0.74 -0.54
N LEU A 119 -7.62 0.98 -1.08
CA LEU A 119 -7.16 0.41 -2.35
C LEU A 119 -7.13 -1.13 -2.32
N SER A 120 -6.92 -1.73 -1.16
CA SER A 120 -6.96 -3.18 -0.98
C SER A 120 -8.38 -3.76 -1.15
N THR A 121 -9.42 -2.94 -1.03
CA THR A 121 -10.82 -3.34 -1.26
C THR A 121 -11.26 -3.22 -2.72
N VAL A 122 -10.50 -2.51 -3.54
CA VAL A 122 -10.83 -2.25 -4.96
C VAL A 122 -10.28 -3.38 -5.83
N LYS A 123 -11.15 -4.02 -6.59
CA LYS A 123 -10.82 -5.17 -7.46
C LYS A 123 -10.85 -4.79 -8.93
#